data_184e29f6546b37af2bcb511838604ebd
#
_entry.id   184e29f6546b37af2bcb511838604ebd
#
_cell.length_a   1.000
_cell.length_b   1.000
_cell.length_c   1.000
_cell.angle_alpha   90.00
_cell.angle_beta   90.00
_cell.angle_gamma   90.00
#
_symmetry.space_group_name_H-M   'P 1'
#
loop_
_entity.id
_entity.type
_entity.pdbx_description
1 polymer ?
#
loop_
_entity_poly.entity_id
_entity_poly.type
_entity_poly.pdbx_seq_one_letter_code
_entity_poly.pdbx_strand_id
1 'polypeptide(L)'
;MLLNVATAFILIVITVAIMGGIFGGDAEIDKEGKVVFLDPAVVITDEEAFADSFFANTDINQMTFRDFEDLVNELADDEEIAAIVIDFSSTRFAGVTTLLNVAGLMEKLQASDIDLIAYSDYFDTSTYLLASYADEIWGHSSGSFGLRGLGGYRTYINELLTKNLKFTIHDFSEGTFKSAAETFTRSSMSDFSRKQSEELLNPLWNALKTLIAEQREMNIEDVQDFADKHPTGFLGEANYINLNAGTEIGFIDGVKSYPEFRAHMIEKFGLDEDSNRETYPNISYQEYMDTYEIEENSADDKVAVVTVEGTITRGEIQPGVAGADGLARLLRSAHEDQDVKALVVRVNSGGGGVMASEIIRDEIQRAQSKGINVVVSMGDVAASGGVWISTPAEYILLNQLLLLDQ
;
A
#
# COMPACT_ATOMS: atom_id res chain seq x y z
N MET A 1 54.43 17.44 -20.12
CA MET A 1 54.32 16.59 -18.94
C MET A 1 52.88 16.46 -18.45
N LEU A 2 52.15 17.53 -18.19
CA LEU A 2 50.73 17.51 -17.76
C LEU A 2 49.80 16.78 -18.75
N LEU A 3 49.98 16.95 -20.06
CA LEU A 3 49.18 16.30 -21.09
C LEU A 3 49.32 14.76 -21.06
N ASN A 4 50.50 14.24 -20.84
CA ASN A 4 50.77 12.81 -20.76
C ASN A 4 50.17 12.16 -19.47
N VAL A 5 50.10 12.91 -18.37
CA VAL A 5 49.49 12.46 -17.12
C VAL A 5 47.96 12.40 -17.29
N ALA A 6 47.36 13.41 -17.93
CA ALA A 6 45.93 13.41 -18.21
C ALA A 6 45.52 12.27 -19.17
N THR A 7 46.35 12.02 -20.22
CA THR A 7 46.09 10.90 -21.15
C THR A 7 46.23 9.54 -20.46
N ALA A 8 47.24 9.37 -19.58
CA ALA A 8 47.42 8.15 -18.81
C ALA A 8 46.24 7.91 -17.83
N PHE A 9 45.76 8.96 -17.18
CA PHE A 9 44.58 8.87 -16.30
C PHE A 9 43.31 8.49 -17.06
N ILE A 10 43.06 9.11 -18.22
CA ILE A 10 41.92 8.78 -19.08
C ILE A 10 42.03 7.33 -19.57
N LEU A 11 43.21 6.86 -19.96
CA LEU A 11 43.43 5.48 -20.36
C LEU A 11 43.18 4.49 -19.21
N ILE A 12 43.61 4.82 -17.99
CA ILE A 12 43.32 4.01 -16.80
C ILE A 12 41.82 3.94 -16.53
N VAL A 13 41.12 5.08 -16.57
CA VAL A 13 39.64 5.12 -16.36
C VAL A 13 38.89 4.32 -17.43
N ILE A 14 39.33 4.44 -18.72
CA ILE A 14 38.74 3.65 -19.81
C ILE A 14 39.03 2.16 -19.62
N THR A 15 40.27 1.81 -19.22
CA THR A 15 40.65 0.41 -18.98
C THR A 15 39.89 -0.19 -17.81
N VAL A 16 39.70 0.57 -16.71
CA VAL A 16 38.86 0.14 -15.56
C VAL A 16 37.40 0.02 -15.96
N ALA A 17 36.89 0.95 -16.77
CA ALA A 17 35.52 0.87 -17.28
C ALA A 17 35.32 -0.32 -18.25
N ILE A 18 36.29 -0.60 -19.12
CA ILE A 18 36.28 -1.76 -20.04
C ILE A 18 36.45 -3.06 -19.24
N MET A 19 37.35 -3.09 -18.26
CA MET A 19 37.51 -4.26 -17.39
C MET A 19 36.30 -4.47 -16.50
N GLY A 20 35.70 -3.41 -15.96
CA GLY A 20 34.42 -3.47 -15.24
C GLY A 20 33.28 -3.98 -16.12
N GLY A 21 33.22 -3.57 -17.41
CA GLY A 21 32.22 -4.05 -18.37
C GLY A 21 32.50 -5.45 -18.96
N ILE A 22 33.74 -5.94 -18.90
CA ILE A 22 34.12 -7.28 -19.42
C ILE A 22 34.14 -8.33 -18.30
N PHE A 23 34.39 -7.91 -17.04
CA PHE A 23 34.42 -8.80 -15.87
C PHE A 23 33.25 -8.56 -14.89
N GLY A 24 32.47 -7.53 -15.10
CA GLY A 24 31.15 -7.35 -14.51
C GLY A 24 30.09 -7.95 -15.43
N GLY A 25 30.24 -9.21 -15.79
CA GLY A 25 29.09 -10.00 -16.18
C GLY A 25 28.21 -10.06 -14.95
N ASP A 26 26.92 -9.75 -15.09
CA ASP A 26 25.92 -9.95 -14.08
C ASP A 26 26.11 -11.38 -13.57
N ALA A 27 26.64 -11.51 -12.34
CA ALA A 27 26.76 -12.83 -11.72
C ALA A 27 25.32 -13.32 -11.63
N GLU A 28 25.04 -14.43 -12.30
CA GLU A 28 23.75 -15.07 -12.23
C GLU A 28 23.42 -15.27 -10.73
N ILE A 29 22.37 -14.62 -10.27
CA ILE A 29 22.01 -14.67 -8.86
C ILE A 29 21.48 -16.06 -8.60
N ASP A 30 22.22 -16.85 -7.82
CA ASP A 30 21.80 -18.17 -7.40
C ASP A 30 20.69 -18.04 -6.35
N LYS A 31 19.49 -18.51 -6.67
CA LYS A 31 18.31 -18.53 -5.77
C LYS A 31 17.95 -19.93 -5.26
N GLU A 32 18.60 -20.98 -5.79
CA GLU A 32 18.27 -22.38 -5.47
C GLU A 32 18.45 -22.65 -3.96
N GLY A 33 17.38 -23.09 -3.33
CA GLY A 33 17.36 -23.43 -1.91
C GLY A 33 17.48 -22.23 -0.97
N LYS A 34 17.35 -21.00 -1.46
CA LYS A 34 17.43 -19.81 -0.61
C LYS A 34 16.07 -19.33 -0.15
N VAL A 35 16.09 -18.68 1.00
CA VAL A 35 14.94 -17.94 1.56
C VAL A 35 14.89 -16.55 0.95
N VAL A 36 13.78 -16.18 0.34
CA VAL A 36 13.58 -14.81 -0.13
C VAL A 36 13.08 -13.95 1.03
N PHE A 37 13.87 -12.91 1.37
CA PHE A 37 13.55 -12.00 2.44
C PHE A 37 12.88 -10.75 1.88
N LEU A 38 11.58 -10.61 2.18
CA LEU A 38 10.81 -9.42 1.90
C LEU A 38 10.85 -8.52 3.13
N ASP A 39 11.57 -7.42 3.03
CA ASP A 39 11.47 -6.28 3.95
C ASP A 39 10.79 -5.14 3.19
N PRO A 40 9.47 -5.18 3.07
CA PRO A 40 8.76 -4.07 2.47
C PRO A 40 8.69 -2.94 3.49
N ALA A 41 9.84 -2.33 3.82
CA ALA A 41 9.88 -1.01 4.46
C ALA A 41 9.23 0.03 3.54
N VAL A 42 8.02 -0.27 3.06
CA VAL A 42 7.41 0.36 1.89
C VAL A 42 5.98 0.72 2.21
N VAL A 43 5.57 1.84 1.69
CA VAL A 43 4.15 2.14 1.53
C VAL A 43 3.70 1.53 0.20
N ILE A 44 2.79 0.55 0.23
CA ILE A 44 2.18 0.02 -0.98
C ILE A 44 1.09 0.99 -1.44
N THR A 45 1.24 1.51 -2.65
CA THR A 45 0.39 2.54 -3.25
C THR A 45 -0.05 2.13 -4.66
N ASP A 46 -1.07 2.79 -5.21
CA ASP A 46 -1.46 2.59 -6.61
C ASP A 46 -0.41 3.18 -7.59
N GLU A 47 0.26 4.26 -7.18
CA GLU A 47 1.30 4.95 -7.95
C GLU A 47 2.45 5.38 -7.06
N GLU A 48 3.66 5.36 -7.57
CA GLU A 48 4.80 5.96 -6.88
C GLU A 48 4.60 7.48 -6.75
N ALA A 49 4.69 8.00 -5.54
CA ALA A 49 4.74 9.44 -5.35
C ALA A 49 6.06 9.95 -5.93
N PHE A 50 5.98 10.81 -6.96
CA PHE A 50 7.16 11.35 -7.63
C PHE A 50 8.22 11.82 -6.62
N ALA A 51 9.40 11.22 -6.67
CA ALA A 51 10.53 11.53 -5.79
C ALA A 51 11.10 12.96 -5.96
N ASP A 52 10.66 13.69 -6.99
CA ASP A 52 11.19 15.00 -7.40
C ASP A 52 10.60 16.22 -6.67
N SER A 53 9.89 16.02 -5.57
CA SER A 53 9.47 17.17 -4.75
C SER A 53 10.65 17.66 -3.90
N PHE A 54 11.08 18.91 -4.12
CA PHE A 54 12.13 19.60 -3.35
C PHE A 54 11.88 19.60 -1.82
N PHE A 55 10.70 19.22 -1.37
CA PHE A 55 10.30 19.04 0.02
C PHE A 55 10.05 17.57 0.41
N ALA A 56 10.15 16.61 -0.51
CA ALA A 56 10.09 15.18 -0.21
C ALA A 56 11.46 14.69 0.27
N ASN A 57 11.89 15.18 1.42
CA ASN A 57 13.07 14.70 2.11
C ASN A 57 12.70 13.48 2.97
N THR A 58 12.01 12.51 2.37
CA THR A 58 11.72 11.23 2.99
C THR A 58 12.14 10.16 1.99
N ASP A 59 13.23 9.47 2.32
CA ASP A 59 13.58 8.17 1.74
C ASP A 59 12.51 7.14 2.18
N ILE A 60 11.25 7.39 1.81
CA ILE A 60 10.20 6.40 1.97
C ILE A 60 10.32 5.49 0.75
N ASN A 61 10.80 4.28 0.96
CA ASN A 61 10.71 3.27 -0.06
C ASN A 61 9.23 3.09 -0.39
N GLN A 62 8.89 3.14 -1.65
CA GLN A 62 7.54 2.90 -2.15
C GLN A 62 7.61 1.74 -3.11
N MET A 63 6.56 0.95 -3.11
CA MET A 63 6.33 -0.12 -4.08
C MET A 63 4.93 0.06 -4.63
N THR A 64 4.75 0.00 -5.94
CA THR A 64 3.40 0.00 -6.46
C THR A 64 2.73 -1.34 -6.17
N PHE A 65 1.40 -1.33 -6.06
CA PHE A 65 0.65 -2.58 -5.92
C PHE A 65 0.96 -3.54 -7.08
N ARG A 66 1.19 -3.01 -8.27
CA ARG A 66 1.52 -3.80 -9.47
C ARG A 66 2.88 -4.50 -9.32
N ASP A 67 3.92 -3.77 -8.88
CA ASP A 67 5.24 -4.38 -8.70
C ASP A 67 5.20 -5.45 -7.61
N PHE A 68 4.39 -5.23 -6.56
CA PHE A 68 4.17 -6.23 -5.52
C PHE A 68 3.39 -7.44 -6.05
N GLU A 69 2.38 -7.22 -6.90
CA GLU A 69 1.62 -8.29 -7.57
C GLU A 69 2.51 -9.13 -8.48
N ASP A 70 3.35 -8.49 -9.29
CA ASP A 70 4.30 -9.16 -10.18
C ASP A 70 5.30 -9.99 -9.36
N LEU A 71 5.89 -9.42 -8.30
CA LEU A 71 6.77 -10.14 -7.38
C LEU A 71 6.10 -11.35 -6.74
N VAL A 72 4.88 -11.21 -6.22
CA VAL A 72 4.13 -12.30 -5.61
C VAL A 72 3.78 -13.40 -6.62
N ASN A 73 3.45 -13.01 -7.86
CA ASN A 73 3.16 -13.97 -8.91
C ASN A 73 4.37 -14.84 -9.24
N GLU A 74 5.56 -14.23 -9.36
CA GLU A 74 6.80 -14.96 -9.60
C GLU A 74 7.17 -15.85 -8.40
N LEU A 75 7.10 -15.31 -7.18
CA LEU A 75 7.40 -16.07 -5.97
C LEU A 75 6.50 -17.30 -5.79
N ALA A 76 5.20 -17.15 -6.07
CA ALA A 76 4.24 -18.24 -5.84
C ALA A 76 4.43 -19.44 -6.79
N ASP A 77 5.02 -19.20 -7.96
CA ASP A 77 5.25 -20.22 -8.99
C ASP A 77 6.71 -20.73 -9.01
N ASP A 78 7.58 -20.25 -8.10
CA ASP A 78 9.01 -20.56 -8.08
C ASP A 78 9.33 -21.75 -7.18
N GLU A 79 9.58 -22.92 -7.79
CA GLU A 79 9.95 -24.16 -7.09
C GLU A 79 11.42 -24.20 -6.63
N GLU A 80 12.26 -23.21 -6.99
CA GLU A 80 13.68 -23.20 -6.65
C GLU A 80 13.96 -22.59 -5.27
N ILE A 81 13.10 -21.69 -4.79
CA ILE A 81 13.28 -21.05 -3.47
C ILE A 81 12.82 -21.96 -2.33
N ALA A 82 13.46 -21.82 -1.17
CA ALA A 82 13.16 -22.66 0.00
C ALA A 82 11.99 -22.15 0.83
N ALA A 83 11.83 -20.82 0.93
CA ALA A 83 10.80 -20.17 1.73
C ALA A 83 10.73 -18.67 1.43
N ILE A 84 9.68 -18.05 1.92
CA ILE A 84 9.50 -16.60 1.90
C ILE A 84 9.40 -16.12 3.35
N VAL A 85 10.22 -15.14 3.73
CA VAL A 85 10.13 -14.43 5.01
C VAL A 85 9.69 -13.01 4.77
N ILE A 86 8.62 -12.57 5.42
CA ILE A 86 8.15 -11.18 5.33
C ILE A 86 8.32 -10.49 6.68
N ASP A 87 9.10 -9.41 6.71
CA ASP A 87 9.21 -8.51 7.88
C ASP A 87 8.23 -7.35 7.76
N PHE A 88 7.17 -7.38 8.56
CA PHE A 88 6.13 -6.37 8.59
C PHE A 88 6.42 -5.16 9.49
N SER A 89 7.60 -5.07 10.11
CA SER A 89 7.93 -4.02 11.08
C SER A 89 7.78 -2.60 10.54
N SER A 90 8.03 -2.41 9.26
CA SER A 90 8.01 -1.09 8.61
C SER A 90 6.97 -0.93 7.52
N THR A 91 6.15 -1.96 7.25
CA THR A 91 5.14 -1.93 6.17
C THR A 91 3.96 -1.02 6.51
N ARG A 92 3.45 -0.30 5.51
CA ARG A 92 2.25 0.56 5.61
C ARG A 92 1.41 0.40 4.34
N PHE A 93 0.11 0.70 4.46
CA PHE A 93 -0.85 0.63 3.34
C PHE A 93 -1.57 1.94 3.18
N ALA A 94 -1.87 2.31 1.93
CA ALA A 94 -2.57 3.54 1.61
C ALA A 94 -4.01 3.53 2.16
N GLY A 95 -4.70 2.37 2.08
CA GLY A 95 -6.06 2.23 2.59
C GLY A 95 -6.53 0.77 2.68
N VAL A 96 -7.80 0.61 3.03
CA VAL A 96 -8.39 -0.73 3.27
C VAL A 96 -8.54 -1.53 1.97
N THR A 97 -8.84 -0.87 0.85
CA THR A 97 -8.97 -1.56 -0.45
C THR A 97 -7.63 -2.13 -0.90
N THR A 98 -6.57 -1.32 -0.81
CA THR A 98 -5.20 -1.77 -1.09
C THR A 98 -4.80 -2.92 -0.17
N LEU A 99 -5.09 -2.81 1.12
CA LEU A 99 -4.84 -3.88 2.10
C LEU A 99 -5.53 -5.19 1.71
N LEU A 100 -6.80 -5.15 1.31
CA LEU A 100 -7.55 -6.35 0.92
C LEU A 100 -7.06 -6.94 -0.41
N ASN A 101 -6.62 -6.11 -1.35
CA ASN A 101 -6.00 -6.58 -2.57
C ASN A 101 -4.68 -7.30 -2.26
N VAL A 102 -3.86 -6.74 -1.36
CA VAL A 102 -2.63 -7.41 -0.89
C VAL A 102 -2.95 -8.70 -0.13
N ALA A 103 -4.04 -8.74 0.66
CA ALA A 103 -4.48 -9.98 1.32
C ALA A 103 -4.82 -11.09 0.31
N GLY A 104 -5.41 -10.75 -0.85
CA GLY A 104 -5.61 -11.71 -1.94
C GLY A 104 -4.30 -12.24 -2.55
N LEU A 105 -3.25 -11.42 -2.58
CA LEU A 105 -1.91 -11.88 -2.98
C LEU A 105 -1.26 -12.77 -1.91
N MET A 106 -1.47 -12.46 -0.63
CA MET A 106 -1.03 -13.34 0.48
C MET A 106 -1.73 -14.71 0.44
N GLU A 107 -3.03 -14.73 0.08
CA GLU A 107 -3.76 -15.99 -0.13
C GLU A 107 -3.13 -16.82 -1.27
N LYS A 108 -2.66 -16.18 -2.34
CA LYS A 108 -1.93 -16.85 -3.42
C LYS A 108 -0.61 -17.45 -2.93
N LEU A 109 0.17 -16.73 -2.14
CA LEU A 109 1.40 -17.24 -1.53
C LEU A 109 1.11 -18.40 -0.57
N GLN A 110 0.09 -18.29 0.26
CA GLN A 110 -0.33 -19.36 1.17
C GLN A 110 -0.77 -20.62 0.42
N ALA A 111 -1.36 -20.47 -0.77
CA ALA A 111 -1.79 -21.60 -1.60
C ALA A 111 -0.64 -22.26 -2.38
N SER A 112 0.55 -21.68 -2.41
CA SER A 112 1.76 -22.28 -2.98
C SER A 112 2.34 -23.33 -2.02
N ASP A 113 3.21 -24.18 -2.53
CA ASP A 113 3.91 -25.18 -1.70
C ASP A 113 5.15 -24.61 -0.96
N ILE A 114 5.27 -23.27 -0.88
CA ILE A 114 6.42 -22.56 -0.32
C ILE A 114 6.10 -22.12 1.12
N ASP A 115 7.00 -22.45 2.06
CA ASP A 115 6.86 -22.00 3.45
C ASP A 115 6.81 -20.48 3.56
N LEU A 116 5.73 -19.93 4.08
CA LEU A 116 5.53 -18.50 4.29
C LEU A 116 5.70 -18.16 5.78
N ILE A 117 6.70 -17.34 6.11
CA ILE A 117 7.06 -16.99 7.49
C ILE A 117 6.93 -15.48 7.69
N ALA A 118 6.15 -15.06 8.67
CA ALA A 118 6.01 -13.66 9.05
C ALA A 118 6.83 -13.33 10.29
N TYR A 119 7.47 -12.15 10.28
CA TYR A 119 8.15 -11.60 11.45
C TYR A 119 7.77 -10.12 11.62
N SER A 120 7.64 -9.65 12.86
CA SER A 120 7.47 -8.22 13.12
C SER A 120 7.84 -7.85 14.55
N ASP A 121 8.30 -6.62 14.75
CA ASP A 121 8.42 -6.00 16.07
C ASP A 121 7.13 -5.28 16.49
N TYR A 122 6.25 -4.98 15.53
CA TYR A 122 4.95 -4.37 15.78
C TYR A 122 3.89 -4.84 14.78
N PHE A 123 2.88 -5.52 15.28
CA PHE A 123 1.68 -5.82 14.48
C PHE A 123 0.56 -4.83 14.81
N ASP A 124 0.13 -4.05 13.83
CA ASP A 124 -1.18 -3.40 13.84
C ASP A 124 -2.23 -4.27 13.14
N THR A 125 -3.47 -3.79 13.04
CA THR A 125 -4.55 -4.54 12.40
C THR A 125 -4.24 -4.90 10.95
N SER A 126 -3.61 -4.00 10.20
CA SER A 126 -3.30 -4.18 8.78
C SER A 126 -2.16 -5.17 8.56
N THR A 127 -1.06 -4.97 9.27
CA THR A 127 0.12 -5.84 9.18
C THR A 127 -0.16 -7.23 9.74
N TYR A 128 -0.98 -7.31 10.81
CA TYR A 128 -1.38 -8.61 11.35
C TYR A 128 -2.33 -9.37 10.43
N LEU A 129 -3.28 -8.68 9.77
CA LEU A 129 -4.12 -9.34 8.76
C LEU A 129 -3.27 -10.06 7.71
N LEU A 130 -2.24 -9.42 7.19
CA LEU A 130 -1.38 -10.05 6.18
C LEU A 130 -0.50 -11.15 6.77
N ALA A 131 0.05 -10.92 7.97
CA ALA A 131 0.83 -11.94 8.66
C ALA A 131 0.00 -13.18 8.99
N SER A 132 -1.34 -13.07 9.15
CA SER A 132 -2.21 -14.19 9.46
C SER A 132 -2.27 -15.26 8.37
N TYR A 133 -1.87 -14.94 7.14
CA TYR A 133 -1.74 -15.89 6.03
C TYR A 133 -0.46 -16.74 6.11
N ALA A 134 0.49 -16.40 6.98
CA ALA A 134 1.75 -17.13 7.08
C ALA A 134 1.60 -18.44 7.88
N ASP A 135 2.41 -19.43 7.51
CA ASP A 135 2.51 -20.72 8.21
C ASP A 135 3.10 -20.57 9.61
N GLU A 136 4.05 -19.63 9.75
CA GLU A 136 4.64 -19.27 11.04
C GLU A 136 4.61 -17.74 11.22
N ILE A 137 4.19 -17.31 12.42
CA ILE A 137 4.15 -15.88 12.78
C ILE A 137 4.99 -15.64 14.03
N TRP A 138 6.09 -14.93 13.87
CA TRP A 138 7.01 -14.61 14.96
C TRP A 138 7.02 -13.12 15.27
N GLY A 139 6.99 -12.78 16.54
CA GLY A 139 7.14 -11.40 16.98
C GLY A 139 8.45 -11.14 17.71
N HIS A 140 8.95 -9.90 17.72
CA HIS A 140 10.11 -9.54 18.52
C HIS A 140 9.76 -9.57 20.01
N SER A 141 10.62 -10.14 20.85
CA SER A 141 10.37 -10.29 22.30
C SER A 141 10.13 -8.96 23.05
N SER A 142 10.59 -7.84 22.52
CA SER A 142 10.33 -6.48 23.04
C SER A 142 9.29 -5.72 22.22
N GLY A 143 8.62 -6.39 21.30
CA GLY A 143 7.64 -5.81 20.42
C GLY A 143 6.26 -5.63 21.04
N SER A 144 5.32 -5.13 20.23
CA SER A 144 3.95 -4.88 20.67
C SER A 144 2.91 -5.31 19.64
N PHE A 145 1.71 -5.63 20.14
CA PHE A 145 0.56 -6.06 19.35
C PHE A 145 -0.56 -5.04 19.47
N GLY A 146 -0.95 -4.44 18.35
CA GLY A 146 -1.92 -3.34 18.30
C GLY A 146 -3.16 -3.65 17.47
N LEU A 147 -3.65 -4.89 17.51
CA LEU A 147 -4.90 -5.26 16.85
C LEU A 147 -6.08 -4.47 17.45
N ARG A 148 -6.75 -3.68 16.64
CA ARG A 148 -7.86 -2.82 17.06
C ARG A 148 -8.88 -2.65 15.96
N GLY A 149 -10.14 -2.37 16.36
CA GLY A 149 -11.21 -2.03 15.43
C GLY A 149 -10.97 -0.70 14.70
N LEU A 150 -11.73 -0.48 13.65
CA LEU A 150 -11.70 0.77 12.89
C LEU A 150 -12.47 1.87 13.63
N GLY A 151 -11.87 3.05 13.74
CA GLY A 151 -12.50 4.17 14.42
C GLY A 151 -11.65 5.43 14.33
N GLY A 152 -12.21 6.54 14.76
CA GLY A 152 -11.52 7.83 14.76
C GLY A 152 -12.16 8.84 15.68
N TYR A 153 -11.40 9.88 16.01
CA TYR A 153 -11.86 11.01 16.80
C TYR A 153 -11.99 12.24 15.91
N ARG A 154 -13.09 12.97 16.08
CA ARG A 154 -13.30 14.24 15.41
C ARG A 154 -13.31 15.38 16.43
N THR A 155 -12.53 16.41 16.17
CA THR A 155 -12.50 17.60 17.02
C THR A 155 -13.63 18.55 16.66
N TYR A 156 -14.38 19.03 17.68
CA TYR A 156 -15.43 20.02 17.54
C TYR A 156 -15.00 21.32 18.21
N ILE A 157 -14.97 22.41 17.45
CA ILE A 157 -14.44 23.71 17.90
C ILE A 157 -15.52 24.79 18.02
N ASN A 158 -16.80 24.41 17.93
CA ASN A 158 -17.92 25.37 18.02
C ASN A 158 -17.84 26.24 19.29
N GLU A 159 -17.61 25.62 20.45
CA GLU A 159 -17.56 26.37 21.72
C GLU A 159 -16.40 27.35 21.77
N LEU A 160 -15.23 26.97 21.24
CA LEU A 160 -14.10 27.88 21.10
C LEU A 160 -14.48 29.09 20.26
N LEU A 161 -15.08 28.85 19.10
CA LEU A 161 -15.45 29.92 18.17
C LEU A 161 -16.57 30.83 18.70
N THR A 162 -17.64 30.24 19.23
CA THR A 162 -18.85 30.99 19.60
C THR A 162 -18.78 31.57 21.01
N LYS A 163 -18.31 30.78 22.00
CA LYS A 163 -18.27 31.19 23.40
C LYS A 163 -17.05 32.03 23.71
N ASN A 164 -15.85 31.66 23.22
CA ASN A 164 -14.60 32.32 23.58
C ASN A 164 -14.26 33.44 22.56
N LEU A 165 -14.28 33.16 21.28
CA LEU A 165 -13.91 34.13 20.23
C LEU A 165 -15.08 34.98 19.74
N LYS A 166 -16.30 34.70 20.18
CA LYS A 166 -17.54 35.46 19.84
C LYS A 166 -17.85 35.52 18.35
N PHE A 167 -17.44 34.51 17.58
CA PHE A 167 -17.83 34.40 16.18
C PHE A 167 -19.27 33.90 16.04
N THR A 168 -19.97 34.40 15.02
CA THR A 168 -21.24 33.83 14.55
C THR A 168 -20.96 32.93 13.37
N ILE A 169 -21.41 31.69 13.44
CA ILE A 169 -21.20 30.72 12.40
C ILE A 169 -22.53 30.50 11.66
N HIS A 170 -22.49 30.63 10.35
CA HIS A 170 -23.62 30.36 9.47
C HIS A 170 -23.28 29.10 8.64
N ASP A 171 -24.12 28.09 8.74
CA ASP A 171 -24.02 26.84 7.94
C ASP A 171 -25.10 26.93 6.84
N PHE A 172 -24.65 26.74 5.59
CA PHE A 172 -25.52 26.74 4.41
C PHE A 172 -25.50 25.35 3.73
N SER A 173 -25.12 24.29 4.47
CA SER A 173 -25.16 22.93 3.95
C SER A 173 -26.61 22.49 3.70
N GLU A 174 -26.80 21.77 2.61
CA GLU A 174 -28.07 21.15 2.24
C GLU A 174 -27.90 19.62 2.19
N GLY A 175 -28.84 18.90 2.78
CA GLY A 175 -28.82 17.44 2.86
C GLY A 175 -28.49 16.92 4.28
N THR A 176 -29.21 15.88 4.68
CA THR A 176 -29.22 15.35 6.04
C THR A 176 -27.86 14.80 6.49
N PHE A 177 -27.08 14.24 5.55
CA PHE A 177 -25.78 13.62 5.81
C PHE A 177 -24.57 14.53 5.52
N LYS A 178 -24.79 15.81 5.23
CA LYS A 178 -23.72 16.81 5.03
C LYS A 178 -23.13 17.25 6.37
N SER A 179 -22.23 16.44 6.92
CA SER A 179 -21.66 16.63 8.27
C SER A 179 -20.36 17.45 8.32
N ALA A 180 -19.84 17.94 7.19
CA ALA A 180 -18.57 18.68 7.15
C ALA A 180 -18.55 19.92 8.07
N ALA A 181 -19.64 20.68 8.11
CA ALA A 181 -19.76 21.87 8.94
C ALA A 181 -19.93 21.59 10.44
N GLU A 182 -20.22 20.36 10.85
CA GLU A 182 -20.46 20.02 12.27
C GLU A 182 -19.27 20.33 13.17
N THR A 183 -18.04 20.24 12.66
CA THR A 183 -16.83 20.64 13.40
C THR A 183 -16.93 22.07 13.94
N PHE A 184 -17.60 22.95 13.21
CA PHE A 184 -17.74 24.37 13.54
C PHE A 184 -19.08 24.72 14.21
N THR A 185 -20.14 23.94 13.91
CA THR A 185 -21.51 24.27 14.31
C THR A 185 -22.01 23.45 15.52
N ARG A 186 -21.34 22.35 15.86
CA ARG A 186 -21.72 21.45 16.95
C ARG A 186 -20.57 21.25 17.94
N SER A 187 -20.90 20.68 19.11
CA SER A 187 -19.90 20.25 20.11
C SER A 187 -19.77 18.70 20.17
N SER A 188 -20.52 18.00 19.34
CA SER A 188 -20.48 16.54 19.21
C SER A 188 -21.04 16.11 17.87
N MET A 189 -20.76 14.87 17.49
CA MET A 189 -21.29 14.22 16.28
C MET A 189 -22.82 14.17 16.32
N SER A 190 -23.48 14.43 15.19
CA SER A 190 -24.92 14.23 15.05
C SER A 190 -25.24 12.74 14.91
N ASP A 191 -26.51 12.37 15.14
CA ASP A 191 -26.97 10.99 14.96
C ASP A 191 -26.85 10.54 13.51
N PHE A 192 -27.04 11.45 12.55
CA PHE A 192 -26.87 11.15 11.12
C PHE A 192 -25.41 10.90 10.76
N SER A 193 -24.49 11.74 11.26
CA SER A 193 -23.06 11.55 11.04
C SER A 193 -22.56 10.27 11.73
N ARG A 194 -23.08 9.95 12.92
CA ARG A 194 -22.78 8.69 13.61
C ARG A 194 -23.25 7.48 12.79
N LYS A 195 -24.51 7.50 12.33
CA LYS A 195 -25.08 6.43 11.51
C LYS A 195 -24.24 6.21 10.24
N GLN A 196 -23.87 7.27 9.55
CA GLN A 196 -23.02 7.19 8.35
C GLN A 196 -21.66 6.53 8.68
N SER A 197 -21.01 6.94 9.79
CA SER A 197 -19.75 6.35 10.21
C SER A 197 -19.89 4.87 10.59
N GLU A 198 -20.97 4.50 11.28
CA GLU A 198 -21.24 3.10 11.65
C GLU A 198 -21.54 2.22 10.43
N GLU A 199 -22.34 2.71 9.49
CA GLU A 199 -22.65 2.02 8.24
C GLU A 199 -21.41 1.81 7.35
N LEU A 200 -20.41 2.67 7.49
CA LEU A 200 -19.14 2.55 6.81
C LEU A 200 -18.16 1.62 7.54
N LEU A 201 -17.88 1.91 8.81
CA LEU A 201 -16.80 1.27 9.54
C LEU A 201 -17.12 -0.16 9.96
N ASN A 202 -18.41 -0.46 10.29
CA ASN A 202 -18.78 -1.79 10.74
C ASN A 202 -18.59 -2.88 9.66
N PRO A 203 -19.02 -2.70 8.41
CA PRO A 203 -18.75 -3.70 7.36
C PRO A 203 -17.25 -3.90 7.11
N LEU A 204 -16.47 -2.81 7.09
CA LEU A 204 -15.03 -2.88 6.92
C LEU A 204 -14.36 -3.66 8.05
N TRP A 205 -14.68 -3.33 9.30
CA TRP A 205 -14.16 -4.05 10.46
C TRP A 205 -14.59 -5.51 10.46
N ASN A 206 -15.84 -5.79 10.11
CA ASN A 206 -16.34 -7.16 10.01
C ASN A 206 -15.56 -7.97 8.97
N ALA A 207 -15.24 -7.38 7.81
CA ALA A 207 -14.44 -8.04 6.79
C ALA A 207 -13.04 -8.38 7.32
N LEU A 208 -12.34 -7.40 7.90
CA LEU A 208 -10.98 -7.60 8.41
C LEU A 208 -10.92 -8.68 9.50
N LYS A 209 -11.81 -8.61 10.50
CA LYS A 209 -11.81 -9.60 11.59
C LYS A 209 -12.25 -10.98 11.14
N THR A 210 -13.10 -11.09 10.10
CA THR A 210 -13.51 -12.37 9.53
C THR A 210 -12.32 -13.05 8.86
N LEU A 211 -11.57 -12.32 8.02
CA LEU A 211 -10.35 -12.84 7.38
C LEU A 211 -9.33 -13.29 8.42
N ILE A 212 -9.07 -12.49 9.44
CA ILE A 212 -8.15 -12.87 10.54
C ILE A 212 -8.62 -14.16 11.23
N ALA A 213 -9.92 -14.26 11.55
CA ALA A 213 -10.48 -15.41 12.23
C ALA A 213 -10.39 -16.68 11.38
N GLU A 214 -10.67 -16.57 10.08
CA GLU A 214 -10.56 -17.66 9.11
C GLU A 214 -9.12 -18.15 8.99
N GLN A 215 -8.15 -17.24 8.82
CA GLN A 215 -6.75 -17.59 8.66
C GLN A 215 -6.12 -18.23 9.91
N ARG A 216 -6.58 -17.84 11.10
CA ARG A 216 -6.07 -18.38 12.38
C ARG A 216 -6.96 -19.47 12.99
N GLU A 217 -7.96 -19.95 12.25
CA GLU A 217 -8.90 -21.01 12.71
C GLU A 217 -9.53 -20.70 14.08
N MET A 218 -9.87 -19.41 14.33
CA MET A 218 -10.45 -18.95 15.61
C MET A 218 -11.85 -18.39 15.45
N ASN A 219 -12.55 -18.16 16.58
CA ASN A 219 -13.84 -17.52 16.51
C ASN A 219 -13.70 -16.03 16.25
N ILE A 220 -14.58 -15.47 15.45
CA ILE A 220 -14.61 -14.03 15.14
C ILE A 220 -14.81 -13.17 16.41
N GLU A 221 -15.50 -13.72 17.40
CA GLU A 221 -15.71 -13.11 18.70
C GLU A 221 -14.41 -12.97 19.50
N ASP A 222 -13.46 -13.90 19.36
CA ASP A 222 -12.16 -13.84 20.03
C ASP A 222 -11.32 -12.67 19.47
N VAL A 223 -11.39 -12.42 18.15
CA VAL A 223 -10.76 -11.26 17.50
C VAL A 223 -11.39 -9.95 18.00
N GLN A 224 -12.73 -9.90 18.08
CA GLN A 224 -13.44 -8.73 18.59
C GLN A 224 -13.10 -8.48 20.07
N ASP A 225 -13.16 -9.51 20.89
CA ASP A 225 -12.87 -9.46 22.31
C ASP A 225 -11.45 -8.96 22.58
N PHE A 226 -10.47 -9.40 21.78
CA PHE A 226 -9.10 -8.92 21.87
C PHE A 226 -9.03 -7.42 21.53
N ALA A 227 -9.61 -7.00 20.41
CA ALA A 227 -9.63 -5.61 20.00
C ALA A 227 -10.31 -4.68 21.03
N ASP A 228 -11.36 -5.17 21.71
CA ASP A 228 -12.11 -4.39 22.73
C ASP A 228 -11.38 -4.34 24.07
N LYS A 229 -10.75 -5.43 24.48
CA LYS A 229 -10.04 -5.53 25.77
C LYS A 229 -8.69 -4.83 25.78
N HIS A 230 -8.13 -4.66 24.61
CA HIS A 230 -6.78 -4.14 24.45
C HIS A 230 -6.74 -2.90 23.53
N PRO A 231 -7.58 -1.88 23.75
CA PRO A 231 -7.48 -0.65 23.00
C PRO A 231 -6.12 0.00 23.34
N THR A 232 -5.23 0.12 22.38
CA THR A 232 -4.02 0.94 22.54
C THR A 232 -4.46 2.38 22.74
N GLY A 233 -4.54 2.80 24.00
CA GLY A 233 -5.08 4.10 24.36
C GLY A 233 -4.24 5.24 23.83
N PHE A 234 -4.88 6.12 23.06
CA PHE A 234 -4.29 7.40 22.63
C PHE A 234 -4.12 8.38 23.83
N LEU A 235 -4.60 8.02 25.00
CA LEU A 235 -4.57 8.85 26.22
C LEU A 235 -3.95 8.08 27.40
N GLY A 236 -2.63 7.95 27.43
CA GLY A 236 -1.83 8.04 28.62
C GLY A 236 -1.71 6.85 29.56
N GLU A 237 -2.38 5.73 29.35
CA GLU A 237 -2.04 4.46 29.99
C GLU A 237 -1.58 3.50 28.90
N ALA A 238 -0.27 3.46 28.69
CA ALA A 238 0.37 2.59 27.74
C ALA A 238 0.31 1.14 28.24
N ASN A 239 -0.81 0.51 28.13
CA ASN A 239 -0.88 -0.94 28.04
C ASN A 239 -0.47 -1.34 26.62
N TYR A 240 0.84 -1.21 26.35
CA TYR A 240 1.44 -1.94 25.24
C TYR A 240 1.21 -3.40 25.55
N ILE A 241 0.34 -4.05 24.75
CA ILE A 241 0.19 -5.47 24.86
C ILE A 241 1.47 -6.04 24.27
N ASN A 242 2.23 -6.66 25.16
CA ASN A 242 3.38 -7.45 24.80
C ASN A 242 2.91 -8.53 23.81
N LEU A 243 3.69 -8.79 22.77
CA LEU A 243 3.44 -9.86 21.80
C LEU A 243 3.19 -11.22 22.45
N ASN A 244 3.67 -11.47 23.68
CA ASN A 244 3.34 -12.69 24.45
C ASN A 244 1.82 -12.87 24.65
N ALA A 245 1.04 -11.80 24.76
CA ALA A 245 -0.42 -11.94 24.84
C ALA A 245 -1.02 -12.46 23.53
N GLY A 246 -0.42 -12.13 22.39
CA GLY A 246 -0.78 -12.69 21.09
C GLY A 246 -0.51 -14.20 21.00
N THR A 247 0.60 -14.65 21.62
CA THR A 247 0.93 -16.10 21.71
C THR A 247 -0.06 -16.85 22.60
N GLU A 248 -0.45 -16.29 23.74
CA GLU A 248 -1.38 -16.94 24.68
C GLU A 248 -2.77 -17.17 24.07
N ILE A 249 -3.17 -16.33 23.14
CA ILE A 249 -4.50 -16.39 22.46
C ILE A 249 -4.40 -17.16 21.14
N GLY A 250 -3.20 -17.40 20.62
CA GLY A 250 -2.98 -18.11 19.36
C GLY A 250 -2.95 -17.22 18.11
N PHE A 251 -2.80 -15.90 18.29
CA PHE A 251 -2.60 -15.01 17.15
C PHE A 251 -1.22 -15.15 16.50
N ILE A 252 -0.17 -15.38 17.31
CA ILE A 252 1.19 -15.63 16.84
C ILE A 252 1.75 -16.89 17.47
N ASP A 253 2.72 -17.52 16.81
CA ASP A 253 3.31 -18.80 17.24
C ASP A 253 4.33 -18.60 18.36
N GLY A 254 4.88 -17.39 18.50
CA GLY A 254 5.75 -17.06 19.61
C GLY A 254 6.52 -15.76 19.42
N VAL A 255 7.43 -15.53 20.36
CA VAL A 255 8.31 -14.36 20.34
C VAL A 255 9.77 -14.79 20.32
N LYS A 256 10.56 -14.13 19.48
CA LYS A 256 11.99 -14.34 19.29
C LYS A 256 12.68 -12.99 19.08
N SER A 257 13.79 -12.75 19.75
CA SER A 257 14.70 -11.67 19.37
C SER A 257 15.30 -11.94 17.97
N TYR A 258 15.86 -10.94 17.30
CA TYR A 258 16.50 -11.14 15.99
C TYR A 258 17.56 -12.27 15.97
N PRO A 259 18.45 -12.40 16.99
CA PRO A 259 19.35 -13.54 17.02
C PRO A 259 18.66 -14.90 17.19
N GLU A 260 17.59 -14.96 17.99
CA GLU A 260 16.82 -16.20 18.19
C GLU A 260 16.02 -16.58 16.95
N PHE A 261 15.44 -15.60 16.25
CA PHE A 261 14.78 -15.83 14.97
C PHE A 261 15.76 -16.32 13.92
N ARG A 262 16.93 -15.69 13.82
CA ARG A 262 18.01 -16.17 12.93
C ARG A 262 18.44 -17.61 13.26
N ALA A 263 18.59 -17.95 14.54
CA ALA A 263 18.93 -19.30 14.93
C ALA A 263 17.84 -20.31 14.56
N HIS A 264 16.56 -19.94 14.67
CA HIS A 264 15.42 -20.74 14.22
C HIS A 264 15.46 -20.97 12.70
N MET A 265 15.76 -19.92 11.94
CA MET A 265 15.91 -20.04 10.47
C MET A 265 17.08 -20.91 10.06
N ILE A 266 18.22 -20.82 10.79
CA ILE A 266 19.37 -21.71 10.57
C ILE A 266 19.02 -23.17 10.89
N GLU A 267 18.24 -23.41 11.97
CA GLU A 267 17.78 -24.77 12.30
C GLU A 267 16.88 -25.35 11.21
N LYS A 268 16.03 -24.50 10.58
CA LYS A 268 15.07 -24.94 9.57
C LYS A 268 15.68 -25.07 8.18
N PHE A 269 16.53 -24.14 7.75
CA PHE A 269 17.05 -24.06 6.38
C PHE A 269 18.57 -24.30 6.24
N GLY A 270 19.26 -24.54 7.34
CA GLY A 270 20.70 -24.76 7.36
C GLY A 270 21.51 -23.48 7.52
N LEU A 271 22.80 -23.65 7.71
CA LEU A 271 23.78 -22.56 7.79
C LEU A 271 24.23 -22.20 6.38
N ASP A 272 24.29 -20.92 6.07
CA ASP A 272 24.91 -20.41 4.86
C ASP A 272 26.45 -20.50 4.98
N GLU A 273 27.07 -21.50 4.32
CA GLU A 273 28.50 -21.74 4.37
C GLU A 273 29.30 -20.72 3.55
N ASP A 274 28.65 -20.03 2.61
CA ASP A 274 29.29 -19.02 1.75
C ASP A 274 29.26 -17.63 2.39
N SER A 275 28.46 -17.44 3.44
CA SER A 275 28.38 -16.17 4.15
C SER A 275 29.49 -15.99 5.19
N ASN A 276 30.05 -14.76 5.25
CA ASN A 276 30.97 -14.38 6.32
C ASN A 276 30.28 -14.15 7.69
N ARG A 277 28.96 -14.33 7.75
CA ARG A 277 28.11 -14.15 8.94
C ARG A 277 27.38 -15.45 9.24
N GLU A 278 27.12 -15.70 10.51
CA GLU A 278 26.26 -16.78 10.94
C GLU A 278 24.80 -16.43 10.56
N THR A 279 24.36 -17.00 9.45
CA THR A 279 23.00 -16.79 8.90
C THR A 279 22.56 -18.01 8.10
N TYR A 280 21.30 -18.04 7.69
CA TYR A 280 20.73 -19.03 6.78
C TYR A 280 20.89 -18.56 5.33
N PRO A 281 20.85 -19.47 4.33
CA PRO A 281 20.87 -19.07 2.92
C PRO A 281 19.68 -18.17 2.58
N ASN A 282 19.95 -16.93 2.19
CA ASN A 282 18.90 -15.97 1.87
C ASN A 282 19.34 -14.98 0.81
N ILE A 283 18.34 -14.42 0.12
CA ILE A 283 18.49 -13.29 -0.79
C ILE A 283 17.41 -12.25 -0.47
N SER A 284 17.68 -10.99 -0.74
CA SER A 284 16.68 -9.94 -0.63
C SER A 284 15.67 -10.03 -1.78
N TYR A 285 14.48 -9.47 -1.60
CA TYR A 285 13.50 -9.41 -2.68
C TYR A 285 14.02 -8.60 -3.89
N GLN A 286 14.84 -7.58 -3.67
CA GLN A 286 15.47 -6.82 -4.74
C GLN A 286 16.40 -7.71 -5.58
N GLU A 287 17.26 -8.49 -4.94
CA GLU A 287 18.11 -9.46 -5.63
C GLU A 287 17.28 -10.52 -6.34
N TYR A 288 16.16 -10.96 -5.74
CA TYR A 288 15.25 -11.89 -6.37
C TYR A 288 14.60 -11.28 -7.63
N MET A 289 14.15 -10.01 -7.57
CA MET A 289 13.59 -9.31 -8.73
C MET A 289 14.60 -9.19 -9.89
N ASP A 290 15.89 -9.17 -9.62
CA ASP A 290 16.94 -9.16 -10.64
C ASP A 290 17.12 -10.54 -11.33
N THR A 291 16.48 -11.62 -10.80
CA THR A 291 16.57 -12.98 -11.39
C THR A 291 15.58 -13.25 -12.51
N TYR A 292 14.55 -12.43 -12.65
CA TYR A 292 13.55 -12.59 -13.70
C TYR A 292 13.37 -11.28 -14.49
N GLU A 293 13.10 -11.44 -15.78
CA GLU A 293 12.74 -10.32 -16.63
C GLU A 293 11.22 -10.25 -16.72
N ILE A 294 10.63 -9.10 -16.39
CA ILE A 294 9.22 -8.86 -16.66
C ILE A 294 9.05 -8.89 -18.19
N GLU A 295 8.33 -9.87 -18.70
CA GLU A 295 8.04 -9.96 -20.14
C GLU A 295 7.31 -8.69 -20.57
N GLU A 296 7.97 -7.83 -21.34
CA GLU A 296 7.31 -6.72 -22.01
C GLU A 296 6.27 -7.28 -22.97
N ASN A 297 5.01 -6.95 -22.74
CA ASN A 297 3.93 -7.34 -23.65
C ASN A 297 4.16 -6.69 -25.01
N SER A 298 4.50 -7.50 -26.01
CA SER A 298 4.78 -7.07 -27.38
C SER A 298 3.51 -6.90 -28.24
N ALA A 299 2.32 -6.85 -27.64
CA ALA A 299 1.07 -6.64 -28.36
C ALA A 299 1.02 -5.24 -28.99
N ASP A 300 0.56 -5.17 -30.23
CA ASP A 300 0.38 -3.90 -30.94
C ASP A 300 -0.74 -3.07 -30.29
N ASP A 301 -1.79 -3.71 -29.79
CA ASP A 301 -2.93 -3.07 -29.12
C ASP A 301 -2.63 -2.85 -27.63
N LYS A 302 -2.87 -1.62 -27.14
CA LYS A 302 -2.56 -1.17 -25.77
C LYS A 302 -3.81 -0.86 -24.98
N VAL A 303 -3.74 -1.09 -23.67
CA VAL A 303 -4.66 -0.52 -22.68
C VAL A 303 -3.91 0.56 -21.94
N ALA A 304 -4.37 1.81 -22.04
CA ALA A 304 -3.80 2.90 -21.27
C ALA A 304 -4.41 2.90 -19.85
N VAL A 305 -3.55 3.05 -18.82
CA VAL A 305 -3.98 3.25 -17.44
C VAL A 305 -3.58 4.64 -17.02
N VAL A 306 -4.54 5.43 -16.52
CA VAL A 306 -4.28 6.78 -15.99
C VAL A 306 -4.81 6.84 -14.57
N THR A 307 -3.92 7.09 -13.61
CA THR A 307 -4.28 7.19 -12.20
C THR A 307 -4.60 8.63 -11.81
N VAL A 308 -5.71 8.80 -11.08
CA VAL A 308 -6.15 10.06 -10.49
C VAL A 308 -6.09 9.90 -8.98
N GLU A 309 -4.96 10.28 -8.39
CA GLU A 309 -4.71 10.10 -6.96
C GLU A 309 -4.59 11.44 -6.23
N GLY A 310 -5.22 11.52 -5.04
CA GLY A 310 -5.16 12.69 -4.17
C GLY A 310 -6.18 13.77 -4.49
N THR A 311 -5.92 15.01 -4.03
CA THR A 311 -6.87 16.14 -4.16
C THR A 311 -6.87 16.69 -5.58
N ILE A 312 -8.04 16.78 -6.21
CA ILE A 312 -8.20 17.33 -7.57
C ILE A 312 -8.08 18.85 -7.55
N THR A 313 -7.04 19.38 -8.16
CA THR A 313 -6.77 20.82 -8.28
C THR A 313 -6.36 21.22 -9.70
N ARG A 314 -6.30 22.53 -9.97
CA ARG A 314 -5.67 23.01 -11.21
C ARG A 314 -4.14 22.81 -11.13
N GLY A 315 -3.52 22.63 -12.28
CA GLY A 315 -2.06 22.54 -12.41
C GLY A 315 -1.54 21.15 -12.71
N GLU A 316 -0.26 20.95 -12.36
CA GLU A 316 0.47 19.71 -12.62
C GLU A 316 0.18 18.65 -11.56
N ILE A 317 0.41 17.38 -11.94
CA ILE A 317 0.39 16.24 -11.02
C ILE A 317 1.54 16.40 -10.04
N GLN A 318 1.25 16.21 -8.76
CA GLN A 318 2.24 16.23 -7.68
C GLN A 318 1.86 15.17 -6.62
N PRO A 319 2.76 14.75 -5.74
CA PRO A 319 2.43 13.82 -4.67
C PRO A 319 1.19 14.27 -3.87
N GLY A 320 0.16 13.42 -3.81
CA GLY A 320 -1.11 13.70 -3.16
C GLY A 320 -2.00 14.75 -3.85
N VAL A 321 -1.63 15.19 -5.06
CA VAL A 321 -2.38 16.18 -5.86
C VAL A 321 -2.65 15.67 -7.27
N ALA A 322 -3.91 15.42 -7.56
CA ALA A 322 -4.41 15.13 -8.90
C ALA A 322 -4.52 16.45 -9.72
N GLY A 323 -3.40 16.85 -10.31
CA GLY A 323 -3.31 18.09 -11.11
C GLY A 323 -4.04 17.96 -12.45
N ALA A 324 -5.17 18.65 -12.58
CA ALA A 324 -6.07 18.50 -13.71
C ALA A 324 -5.45 18.83 -15.08
N ASP A 325 -4.55 19.81 -15.13
CA ASP A 325 -3.90 20.20 -16.38
C ASP A 325 -2.88 19.12 -16.82
N GLY A 326 -2.19 18.48 -15.87
CA GLY A 326 -1.31 17.33 -16.10
C GLY A 326 -2.10 16.09 -16.54
N LEU A 327 -3.13 15.73 -15.78
CA LEU A 327 -4.00 14.59 -16.10
C LEU A 327 -4.69 14.75 -17.45
N ALA A 328 -5.16 15.94 -17.80
CA ALA A 328 -5.76 16.20 -19.11
C ALA A 328 -4.76 15.96 -20.26
N ARG A 329 -3.47 16.25 -20.06
CA ARG A 329 -2.45 15.93 -21.06
C ARG A 329 -2.21 14.44 -21.19
N LEU A 330 -2.15 13.69 -20.07
CA LEU A 330 -2.00 12.23 -20.09
C LEU A 330 -3.19 11.56 -20.77
N LEU A 331 -4.42 11.92 -20.38
CA LEU A 331 -5.64 11.42 -20.99
C LEU A 331 -5.70 11.72 -22.49
N ARG A 332 -5.27 12.94 -22.89
CA ARG A 332 -5.20 13.33 -24.30
C ARG A 332 -4.18 12.50 -25.06
N SER A 333 -3.00 12.31 -24.50
CA SER A 333 -1.97 11.45 -25.11
C SER A 333 -2.49 10.03 -25.28
N ALA A 334 -3.17 9.47 -24.27
CA ALA A 334 -3.76 8.14 -24.35
C ALA A 334 -4.81 8.01 -25.47
N HIS A 335 -5.74 8.98 -25.60
CA HIS A 335 -6.78 8.88 -26.63
C HIS A 335 -6.34 9.40 -28.03
N GLU A 336 -5.14 9.93 -28.19
CA GLU A 336 -4.51 10.29 -29.47
C GLU A 336 -3.58 9.18 -30.00
N ASP A 337 -3.13 8.25 -29.15
CA ASP A 337 -2.37 7.08 -29.55
C ASP A 337 -3.30 6.07 -30.27
N GLN A 338 -2.95 5.71 -31.50
CA GLN A 338 -3.74 4.78 -32.33
C GLN A 338 -3.69 3.33 -31.85
N ASP A 339 -2.69 2.99 -31.08
CA ASP A 339 -2.50 1.65 -30.50
C ASP A 339 -3.37 1.46 -29.25
N VAL A 340 -3.81 2.53 -28.58
CA VAL A 340 -4.68 2.47 -27.42
C VAL A 340 -6.12 2.14 -27.83
N LYS A 341 -6.61 0.98 -27.38
CA LYS A 341 -7.98 0.48 -27.64
C LYS A 341 -8.92 0.63 -26.45
N ALA A 342 -8.38 0.70 -25.25
CA ALA A 342 -9.14 0.93 -24.02
C ALA A 342 -8.37 1.86 -23.07
N LEU A 343 -9.13 2.56 -22.24
CA LEU A 343 -8.61 3.46 -21.21
C LEU A 343 -9.16 3.04 -19.85
N VAL A 344 -8.30 2.71 -18.94
CA VAL A 344 -8.63 2.52 -17.51
C VAL A 344 -8.29 3.81 -16.79
N VAL A 345 -9.26 4.39 -16.10
CA VAL A 345 -9.03 5.53 -15.20
C VAL A 345 -9.10 5.00 -13.76
N ARG A 346 -7.94 4.86 -13.11
CA ARG A 346 -7.85 4.47 -11.71
C ARG A 346 -8.10 5.71 -10.85
N VAL A 347 -9.14 5.69 -10.00
CA VAL A 347 -9.54 6.84 -9.18
C VAL A 347 -9.36 6.52 -7.71
N ASN A 348 -8.45 7.25 -7.06
CA ASN A 348 -8.21 7.22 -5.62
C ASN A 348 -8.20 8.66 -5.08
N SER A 349 -9.38 9.30 -5.08
CA SER A 349 -9.53 10.73 -4.84
C SER A 349 -10.80 11.08 -4.07
N GLY A 350 -10.66 11.85 -3.00
CA GLY A 350 -11.77 12.49 -2.30
C GLY A 350 -12.42 13.65 -3.06
N GLY A 351 -11.93 13.92 -4.29
CA GLY A 351 -12.41 15.03 -5.10
C GLY A 351 -11.62 16.33 -4.91
N GLY A 352 -12.24 17.45 -5.23
CA GLY A 352 -11.57 18.75 -5.17
C GLY A 352 -12.30 19.87 -5.91
N GLY A 353 -11.56 20.69 -6.67
CA GLY A 353 -12.10 21.83 -7.38
C GLY A 353 -13.02 21.45 -8.54
N VAL A 354 -14.24 22.01 -8.59
CA VAL A 354 -15.25 21.72 -9.63
C VAL A 354 -14.67 21.86 -11.03
N MET A 355 -14.03 23.01 -11.34
CA MET A 355 -13.46 23.25 -12.67
C MET A 355 -12.29 22.32 -12.99
N ALA A 356 -11.51 21.91 -12.00
CA ALA A 356 -10.44 20.95 -12.17
C ALA A 356 -11.00 19.57 -12.51
N SER A 357 -12.02 19.13 -11.78
CA SER A 357 -12.72 17.87 -12.06
C SER A 357 -13.38 17.86 -13.45
N GLU A 358 -13.97 19.00 -13.87
CA GLU A 358 -14.59 19.11 -15.20
C GLU A 358 -13.56 18.97 -16.33
N ILE A 359 -12.35 19.53 -16.18
CA ILE A 359 -11.27 19.40 -17.16
C ILE A 359 -10.88 17.94 -17.37
N ILE A 360 -10.77 17.15 -16.28
CA ILE A 360 -10.46 15.73 -16.36
C ILE A 360 -11.63 14.98 -17.01
N ARG A 361 -12.85 15.25 -16.54
CA ARG A 361 -14.07 14.63 -17.06
C ARG A 361 -14.26 14.84 -18.57
N ASP A 362 -13.99 16.06 -19.06
CA ASP A 362 -14.09 16.38 -20.48
C ASP A 362 -13.14 15.56 -21.34
N GLU A 363 -11.91 15.30 -20.90
CA GLU A 363 -10.95 14.46 -21.64
C GLU A 363 -11.37 12.97 -21.60
N ILE A 364 -11.93 12.48 -20.49
CA ILE A 364 -12.51 11.14 -20.41
C ILE A 364 -13.68 11.00 -21.39
N GLN A 365 -14.60 11.96 -21.40
CA GLN A 365 -15.70 11.99 -22.34
C GLN A 365 -15.23 12.06 -23.81
N ARG A 366 -14.12 12.76 -24.05
CA ARG A 366 -13.52 12.87 -25.39
C ARG A 366 -12.96 11.51 -25.84
N ALA A 367 -12.30 10.76 -24.96
CA ALA A 367 -11.83 9.40 -25.25
C ALA A 367 -12.99 8.49 -25.73
N GLN A 368 -14.12 8.49 -25.00
CA GLN A 368 -15.32 7.77 -25.40
C GLN A 368 -15.87 8.22 -26.76
N SER A 369 -15.91 9.53 -27.01
CA SER A 369 -16.44 10.06 -28.28
C SER A 369 -15.58 9.67 -29.48
N LYS A 370 -14.31 9.26 -29.24
CA LYS A 370 -13.41 8.68 -30.25
C LYS A 370 -13.57 7.17 -30.41
N GLY A 371 -14.44 6.53 -29.62
CA GLY A 371 -14.70 5.09 -29.68
C GLY A 371 -13.75 4.24 -28.82
N ILE A 372 -13.00 4.86 -27.91
CA ILE A 372 -12.19 4.15 -26.93
C ILE A 372 -13.09 3.74 -25.77
N ASN A 373 -13.06 2.46 -25.42
CA ASN A 373 -13.77 1.95 -24.24
C ASN A 373 -13.13 2.51 -22.97
N VAL A 374 -13.91 3.20 -22.13
CA VAL A 374 -13.43 3.78 -20.87
C VAL A 374 -14.01 3.02 -19.69
N VAL A 375 -13.14 2.49 -18.86
CA VAL A 375 -13.46 1.83 -17.60
C VAL A 375 -12.87 2.66 -16.45
N VAL A 376 -13.67 2.95 -15.45
CA VAL A 376 -13.17 3.52 -14.19
C VAL A 376 -13.00 2.40 -13.18
N SER A 377 -11.84 2.35 -12.54
CA SER A 377 -11.54 1.50 -11.39
C SER A 377 -11.36 2.39 -10.16
N MET A 378 -12.22 2.28 -9.17
CA MET A 378 -12.12 3.07 -7.94
C MET A 378 -11.26 2.35 -6.91
N GLY A 379 -10.35 3.11 -6.27
CA GLY A 379 -9.42 2.66 -5.25
C GLY A 379 -9.99 2.72 -3.83
N ASP A 380 -9.18 3.19 -2.88
CA ASP A 380 -9.58 3.32 -1.47
C ASP A 380 -10.63 4.40 -1.25
N VAL A 381 -10.58 5.47 -2.04
CA VAL A 381 -11.49 6.61 -1.95
C VAL A 381 -11.93 7.06 -3.34
N ALA A 382 -13.24 7.21 -3.53
CA ALA A 382 -13.81 7.91 -4.67
C ALA A 382 -15.01 8.73 -4.21
N ALA A 383 -14.82 10.04 -4.08
CA ALA A 383 -15.85 10.93 -3.56
C ALA A 383 -15.91 12.25 -4.34
N SER A 384 -17.04 12.97 -4.27
CA SER A 384 -17.17 14.31 -4.84
C SER A 384 -16.65 14.42 -6.29
N GLY A 385 -15.54 15.17 -6.51
CA GLY A 385 -14.89 15.27 -7.80
C GLY A 385 -14.40 13.94 -8.36
N GLY A 386 -14.01 12.95 -7.53
CA GLY A 386 -13.63 11.62 -7.93
C GLY A 386 -14.80 10.85 -8.56
N VAL A 387 -15.99 10.93 -7.98
CA VAL A 387 -17.22 10.39 -8.60
C VAL A 387 -17.58 11.17 -9.86
N TRP A 388 -17.45 12.51 -9.82
CA TRP A 388 -17.80 13.37 -10.95
C TRP A 388 -17.03 13.04 -12.21
N ILE A 389 -15.72 12.85 -12.12
CA ILE A 389 -14.87 12.50 -13.29
C ILE A 389 -15.20 11.11 -13.84
N SER A 390 -15.74 10.22 -13.01
CA SER A 390 -16.09 8.86 -13.38
C SER A 390 -17.38 8.75 -14.19
N THR A 391 -18.24 9.78 -14.15
CA THR A 391 -19.58 9.75 -14.77
C THR A 391 -19.63 9.48 -16.27
N PRO A 392 -18.62 9.81 -17.10
CA PRO A 392 -18.65 9.47 -18.53
C PRO A 392 -18.30 8.00 -18.80
N ALA A 393 -17.71 7.27 -17.88
CA ALA A 393 -17.22 5.92 -18.11
C ALA A 393 -18.36 4.95 -18.47
N GLU A 394 -18.05 4.00 -19.36
CA GLU A 394 -19.00 2.94 -19.73
C GLU A 394 -19.21 1.94 -18.60
N TYR A 395 -18.15 1.64 -17.87
CA TYR A 395 -18.17 0.78 -16.70
C TYR A 395 -17.44 1.44 -15.54
N ILE A 396 -18.02 1.33 -14.35
CA ILE A 396 -17.40 1.77 -13.10
C ILE A 396 -17.28 0.53 -12.21
N LEU A 397 -16.04 0.15 -11.93
CA LEU A 397 -15.70 -0.97 -11.05
C LEU A 397 -15.45 -0.43 -9.64
N LEU A 398 -16.18 -0.99 -8.70
CA LEU A 398 -16.08 -0.67 -7.28
C LEU A 398 -15.59 -1.92 -6.56
N ASN A 399 -14.66 -1.76 -5.63
CA ASN A 399 -14.47 -2.79 -4.62
C ASN A 399 -15.70 -2.78 -3.68
N GLN A 400 -16.12 -3.96 -3.20
CA GLN A 400 -17.32 -4.08 -2.34
C GLN A 400 -17.23 -3.24 -1.05
N LEU A 401 -16.04 -2.83 -0.67
CA LEU A 401 -15.76 -2.05 0.54
C LEU A 401 -15.37 -0.58 0.26
N LEU A 402 -15.61 -0.10 -0.96
CA LEU A 402 -15.27 1.27 -1.34
C LEU A 402 -16.09 2.29 -0.55
N LEU A 403 -15.41 3.33 -0.07
CA LEU A 403 -16.00 4.55 0.46
C LEU A 403 -16.61 5.38 -0.66
N LEU A 404 -17.88 5.18 -0.94
CA LEU A 404 -18.67 6.11 -1.74
C LEU A 404 -19.23 7.18 -0.80
N ASP A 405 -18.61 8.35 -0.80
CA ASP A 405 -19.21 9.53 -0.18
C ASP A 405 -20.26 10.09 -1.16
N GLN A 406 -21.53 10.05 -0.73
CA GLN A 406 -22.68 10.54 -1.50
C GLN A 406 -22.82 12.06 -1.42
#